data_aed194c7f9de9d88d299715cd41726c6
#
_entry.id   aed194c7f9de9d88d299715cd41726c6
#
_cell.length_a   1.000
_cell.length_b   1.000
_cell.length_c   1.000
_cell.angle_alpha   90.00
_cell.angle_beta   90.00
_cell.angle_gamma   90.00
#
_symmetry.space_group_name_H-M   'P 1'
#
loop_
_entity.id
_entity.type
_entity.pdbx_description
1 polymer ?
#
loop_
_entity_poly.entity_id
_entity_poly.type
_entity_poly.pdbx_seq_one_letter_code
_entity_poly.pdbx_strand_id
1 'polypeptide(L)'
;MIHLRRHLGAAILGVLLGAAGLPLFAPPAAAAPVVSRVSDIRAWTNEIYTRVAIDTGEEVSWQANTLRADPLRGLPPRIFIDIRGAGIRDEILRKPVEVRNGLLRQVRAGRFDRDTVRVVIDLERESTYRVFALPGPFRIIVDIDGEGEIPALPASPDFDVPPGPVAAGPATEDPAPPPVTSPAPLPTPSAGPAVPPSAPAIPPSVESPRAAASPPVTTRKHRVRVMIDPGHGGKDPGAIGPTGLKEKDVVLAIGRKIREKLSRSGEFDVRMTRDEDVFIPLEERTAMANKGRADIFVSLHINASRNRRAEGYSTYVLSRGASNREDLELAARENGVPVRKLQGVKFIIDDMFTGARKNESLRLAKTVNDAVVRHVSTRYPGAQSIGLKQAPFYVLVGARMTAVLVEASFISNAREESRLRDSSCLDGIADGVAEAVRYYGQNGILAHSDY
;
A
#
# COMPACT_ATOMS: atom_id res chain seq x y z
N MET A 1 45.18 -72.03 -50.80
CA MET A 1 44.76 -72.97 -51.87
C MET A 1 43.32 -72.59 -52.24
N ILE A 2 43.19 -71.96 -53.46
CA ILE A 2 42.35 -72.47 -54.55
C ILE A 2 40.85 -72.37 -54.21
N HIS A 3 40.00 -71.78 -54.95
CA HIS A 3 39.55 -71.22 -56.23
C HIS A 3 38.16 -70.59 -56.04
N LEU A 4 37.87 -69.36 -56.48
CA LEU A 4 37.41 -68.93 -57.83
C LEU A 4 36.11 -69.61 -58.31
N ARG A 5 35.02 -68.86 -58.45
CA ARG A 5 34.22 -68.60 -59.68
C ARG A 5 32.94 -67.74 -59.37
N ARG A 6 32.92 -66.64 -59.98
CA ARG A 6 31.95 -65.88 -60.80
C ARG A 6 30.64 -66.57 -61.10
N HIS A 7 29.54 -65.86 -60.90
CA HIS A 7 28.48 -65.76 -61.93
C HIS A 7 27.77 -64.45 -61.87
N LEU A 8 27.64 -63.74 -62.98
CA LEU A 8 26.86 -62.55 -63.27
C LEU A 8 25.37 -62.88 -63.19
N GLY A 9 24.61 -61.97 -62.67
CA GLY A 9 23.14 -61.95 -62.81
C GLY A 9 22.67 -60.49 -62.67
N ALA A 10 22.27 -59.91 -63.81
CA ALA A 10 21.67 -58.63 -63.93
C ALA A 10 20.26 -58.62 -63.29
N ALA A 11 19.97 -57.68 -62.45
CA ALA A 11 18.62 -57.38 -61.96
C ALA A 11 18.41 -55.88 -61.77
N ILE A 12 17.48 -55.41 -62.46
CA ILE A 12 16.77 -54.16 -62.63
C ILE A 12 16.71 -53.32 -61.41
N LEU A 13 17.19 -52.07 -61.54
CA LEU A 13 17.14 -50.96 -60.52
C LEU A 13 15.76 -50.31 -60.53
N GLY A 14 14.89 -50.68 -59.59
CA GLY A 14 13.65 -49.96 -59.30
C GLY A 14 13.93 -48.82 -58.34
N VAL A 15 13.87 -47.58 -58.83
CA VAL A 15 13.97 -46.33 -57.98
C VAL A 15 12.63 -46.13 -57.28
N LEU A 16 12.54 -46.47 -56.01
CA LEU A 16 11.47 -46.04 -55.12
C LEU A 16 11.86 -44.67 -54.53
N LEU A 17 11.27 -43.60 -55.07
CA LEU A 17 11.27 -42.28 -54.39
C LEU A 17 10.45 -42.37 -53.11
N GLY A 18 11.10 -42.59 -52.01
CA GLY A 18 10.54 -42.39 -50.69
C GLY A 18 10.38 -40.88 -50.42
N ALA A 19 9.16 -40.37 -50.48
CA ALA A 19 8.84 -39.04 -50.00
C ALA A 19 9.04 -39.01 -48.45
N ALA A 20 10.18 -38.49 -48.00
CA ALA A 20 10.41 -38.16 -46.59
C ALA A 20 9.50 -37.00 -46.27
N GLY A 21 8.36 -37.27 -45.61
CA GLY A 21 7.48 -36.27 -44.99
C GLY A 21 8.25 -35.55 -43.91
N LEU A 22 8.62 -34.30 -44.17
CA LEU A 22 9.06 -33.37 -43.12
C LEU A 22 7.93 -33.22 -42.09
N PRO A 23 8.20 -33.36 -40.79
CA PRO A 23 7.19 -33.07 -39.79
C PRO A 23 6.82 -31.58 -39.92
N LEU A 24 5.57 -31.29 -40.28
CA LEU A 24 4.99 -29.97 -40.12
C LEU A 24 5.04 -29.65 -38.62
N PHE A 25 6.01 -28.81 -38.20
CA PHE A 25 5.94 -28.13 -36.93
C PHE A 25 4.71 -27.20 -36.99
N ALA A 26 3.62 -27.64 -36.38
CA ALA A 26 2.51 -26.73 -36.09
C ALA A 26 3.08 -25.58 -35.24
N PRO A 27 2.83 -24.32 -35.59
CA PRO A 27 3.23 -23.19 -34.71
C PRO A 27 2.59 -23.43 -33.36
N PRO A 28 3.29 -23.10 -32.25
CA PRO A 28 2.72 -23.23 -30.93
C PRO A 28 1.41 -22.42 -30.92
N ALA A 29 0.32 -23.11 -30.52
CA ALA A 29 -0.98 -22.46 -30.38
C ALA A 29 -0.77 -21.15 -29.61
N ALA A 30 -1.12 -20.03 -30.23
CA ALA A 30 -1.06 -18.74 -29.57
C ALA A 30 -1.87 -18.87 -28.27
N ALA A 31 -1.21 -18.69 -27.14
CA ALA A 31 -1.87 -18.70 -25.83
C ALA A 31 -3.07 -17.75 -25.93
N ALA A 32 -4.27 -18.24 -25.64
CA ALA A 32 -5.46 -17.42 -25.64
C ALA A 32 -5.16 -16.18 -24.77
N PRO A 33 -5.53 -14.96 -25.21
CA PRO A 33 -5.24 -13.75 -24.45
C PRO A 33 -5.79 -13.93 -23.03
N VAL A 34 -4.93 -13.80 -22.03
CA VAL A 34 -5.34 -13.82 -20.62
C VAL A 34 -6.24 -12.60 -20.43
N VAL A 35 -7.54 -12.82 -20.45
CA VAL A 35 -8.52 -11.75 -20.23
C VAL A 35 -8.49 -11.44 -18.75
N SER A 36 -7.99 -10.25 -18.41
CA SER A 36 -8.07 -9.71 -17.05
C SER A 36 -9.50 -9.84 -16.52
N ARG A 37 -9.65 -10.16 -15.24
CA ARG A 37 -10.97 -10.40 -14.66
C ARG A 37 -11.04 -9.86 -13.25
N VAL A 38 -12.04 -9.08 -12.94
CA VAL A 38 -12.39 -8.77 -11.55
C VAL A 38 -12.72 -10.08 -10.85
N SER A 39 -11.81 -10.51 -9.98
CA SER A 39 -11.80 -11.84 -9.37
C SER A 39 -12.20 -11.84 -7.90
N ASP A 40 -12.06 -10.69 -7.23
CA ASP A 40 -12.46 -10.50 -5.83
C ASP A 40 -12.63 -9.01 -5.51
N ILE A 41 -13.49 -8.71 -4.53
CA ILE A 41 -13.66 -7.37 -3.95
C ILE A 41 -13.71 -7.52 -2.45
N ARG A 42 -12.78 -6.87 -1.74
CA ARG A 42 -12.65 -6.95 -0.28
C ARG A 42 -12.72 -5.56 0.34
N ALA A 43 -13.25 -5.46 1.55
CA ALA A 43 -13.33 -4.20 2.28
C ALA A 43 -12.86 -4.36 3.72
N TRP A 44 -12.06 -3.41 4.20
CA TRP A 44 -11.63 -3.28 5.59
C TRP A 44 -12.09 -1.92 6.09
N THR A 45 -12.84 -1.88 7.18
CA THR A 45 -13.61 -0.71 7.54
C THR A 45 -13.66 -0.46 9.06
N ASN A 46 -13.79 0.83 9.41
CA ASN A 46 -14.29 1.32 10.69
C ASN A 46 -15.21 2.54 10.42
N GLU A 47 -15.64 3.27 11.46
CA GLU A 47 -16.58 4.39 11.35
C GLU A 47 -16.06 5.58 10.52
N ILE A 48 -14.73 5.74 10.39
CA ILE A 48 -14.09 6.90 9.75
C ILE A 48 -13.19 6.53 8.56
N TYR A 49 -13.01 5.24 8.31
CA TYR A 49 -12.10 4.77 7.25
C TYR A 49 -12.60 3.48 6.63
N THR A 50 -12.53 3.40 5.31
CA THR A 50 -12.74 2.15 4.58
C THR A 50 -11.69 2.03 3.47
N ARG A 51 -11.05 0.87 3.40
CA ARG A 51 -10.27 0.45 2.23
C ARG A 51 -11.03 -0.60 1.45
N VAL A 52 -11.18 -0.39 0.14
CA VAL A 52 -11.72 -1.39 -0.79
C VAL A 52 -10.58 -1.82 -1.71
N ALA A 53 -10.36 -3.13 -1.84
CA ALA A 53 -9.44 -3.71 -2.81
C ALA A 53 -10.23 -4.47 -3.88
N ILE A 54 -9.95 -4.17 -5.15
CA ILE A 54 -10.55 -4.80 -6.33
C ILE A 54 -9.46 -5.57 -7.02
N ASP A 55 -9.50 -6.90 -6.96
CA ASP A 55 -8.51 -7.78 -7.57
C ASP A 55 -8.84 -8.04 -9.04
N THR A 56 -7.89 -7.73 -9.93
CA THR A 56 -8.01 -8.03 -11.37
C THR A 56 -6.99 -9.06 -11.84
N GLY A 57 -5.98 -9.36 -11.02
CA GLY A 57 -4.91 -10.30 -11.30
C GLY A 57 -3.86 -9.74 -12.24
N GLU A 58 -4.25 -9.33 -13.43
CA GLU A 58 -3.40 -8.69 -14.43
C GLU A 58 -3.69 -7.19 -14.51
N GLU A 59 -2.71 -6.44 -15.02
CA GLU A 59 -2.80 -4.99 -15.20
C GLU A 59 -3.93 -4.62 -16.16
N VAL A 60 -4.74 -3.64 -15.75
CA VAL A 60 -5.91 -3.13 -16.49
C VAL A 60 -5.89 -1.61 -16.55
N SER A 61 -6.52 -1.07 -17.59
CA SER A 61 -6.82 0.36 -17.65
C SER A 61 -8.07 0.64 -16.81
N TRP A 62 -8.02 1.67 -15.96
CA TRP A 62 -9.14 2.03 -15.10
C TRP A 62 -9.27 3.55 -14.92
N GLN A 63 -10.49 3.98 -14.63
CA GLN A 63 -10.80 5.39 -14.33
C GLN A 63 -11.76 5.46 -13.16
N ALA A 64 -11.46 6.36 -12.20
CA ALA A 64 -12.31 6.62 -11.04
C ALA A 64 -13.08 7.93 -11.23
N ASN A 65 -14.36 7.93 -10.86
CA ASN A 65 -15.25 9.09 -10.94
C ASN A 65 -16.20 9.10 -9.75
N THR A 66 -16.84 10.27 -9.50
CA THR A 66 -17.84 10.42 -8.45
C THR A 66 -19.16 10.89 -9.01
N LEU A 67 -20.24 10.51 -8.31
CA LEU A 67 -21.58 11.08 -8.47
C LEU A 67 -22.04 11.61 -7.12
N ARG A 68 -22.46 12.85 -7.09
CA ARG A 68 -23.07 13.46 -5.90
C ARG A 68 -24.39 12.78 -5.57
N ALA A 69 -24.83 12.94 -4.33
CA ALA A 69 -26.18 12.54 -3.93
C ALA A 69 -27.21 13.19 -4.85
N ASP A 70 -28.24 12.42 -5.22
CA ASP A 70 -29.44 12.92 -5.88
C ASP A 70 -30.65 12.68 -4.96
N PRO A 71 -30.98 13.65 -4.08
CA PRO A 71 -32.08 13.49 -3.12
C PRO A 71 -33.44 13.31 -3.79
N LEU A 72 -33.64 13.87 -5.00
CA LEU A 72 -34.91 13.75 -5.73
C LEU A 72 -35.17 12.32 -6.19
N ARG A 73 -34.10 11.55 -6.44
CA ARG A 73 -34.17 10.14 -6.84
C ARG A 73 -33.86 9.18 -5.69
N GLY A 74 -33.60 9.70 -4.48
CA GLY A 74 -33.17 8.89 -3.34
C GLY A 74 -31.82 8.19 -3.53
N LEU A 75 -30.95 8.73 -4.38
CA LEU A 75 -29.66 8.13 -4.69
C LEU A 75 -28.57 8.72 -3.79
N PRO A 76 -27.77 7.86 -3.12
CA PRO A 76 -26.66 8.30 -2.29
C PRO A 76 -25.48 8.81 -3.14
N PRO A 77 -24.50 9.51 -2.54
CA PRO A 77 -23.25 9.81 -3.21
C PRO A 77 -22.51 8.50 -3.54
N ARG A 78 -21.81 8.46 -4.66
CA ARG A 78 -21.17 7.24 -5.16
C ARG A 78 -19.78 7.52 -5.74
N ILE A 79 -18.87 6.61 -5.52
CA ILE A 79 -17.62 6.48 -6.28
C ILE A 79 -17.81 5.32 -7.25
N PHE A 80 -17.39 5.47 -8.50
CA PHE A 80 -17.38 4.34 -9.42
C PHE A 80 -16.05 4.24 -10.14
N ILE A 81 -15.63 2.98 -10.37
CA ILE A 81 -14.39 2.64 -11.04
C ILE A 81 -14.77 1.88 -12.31
N ASP A 82 -14.44 2.45 -13.46
CA ASP A 82 -14.56 1.81 -14.76
C ASP A 82 -13.27 1.08 -15.09
N ILE A 83 -13.35 -0.22 -15.27
CA ILE A 83 -12.23 -1.12 -15.54
C ILE A 83 -12.39 -1.66 -16.95
N ARG A 84 -11.53 -1.22 -17.86
CA ARG A 84 -11.61 -1.55 -19.29
C ARG A 84 -10.82 -2.82 -19.62
N GLY A 85 -11.29 -3.59 -20.58
CA GLY A 85 -10.66 -4.83 -21.02
C GLY A 85 -10.67 -5.95 -19.98
N ALA A 86 -11.57 -5.87 -18.98
CA ALA A 86 -11.70 -6.86 -17.92
C ALA A 86 -13.06 -7.56 -17.97
N GLY A 87 -13.04 -8.88 -17.73
CA GLY A 87 -14.23 -9.63 -17.38
C GLY A 87 -14.56 -9.49 -15.90
N ILE A 88 -15.64 -10.13 -15.46
CA ILE A 88 -16.03 -10.22 -14.04
C ILE A 88 -16.54 -11.63 -13.75
N ARG A 89 -16.26 -12.14 -12.55
CA ARG A 89 -16.80 -13.42 -12.09
C ARG A 89 -18.27 -13.29 -11.74
N ASP A 90 -19.07 -14.30 -12.08
CA ASP A 90 -20.52 -14.30 -11.84
C ASP A 90 -20.87 -14.24 -10.34
N GLU A 91 -20.00 -14.75 -9.47
CA GLU A 91 -20.19 -14.69 -8.03
C GLU A 91 -20.18 -13.24 -7.51
N ILE A 92 -19.31 -12.39 -8.10
CA ILE A 92 -19.21 -10.97 -7.74
C ILE A 92 -20.39 -10.17 -8.27
N LEU A 93 -20.86 -10.50 -9.48
CA LEU A 93 -22.04 -9.86 -10.06
C LEU A 93 -23.30 -10.04 -9.20
N ARG A 94 -23.42 -11.18 -8.52
CA ARG A 94 -24.61 -11.56 -7.78
C ARG A 94 -24.59 -11.18 -6.31
N LYS A 95 -23.43 -10.84 -5.75
CA LYS A 95 -23.26 -10.62 -4.31
C LYS A 95 -22.53 -9.32 -4.02
N PRO A 96 -23.22 -8.21 -3.75
CA PRO A 96 -22.62 -6.99 -3.25
C PRO A 96 -21.87 -7.25 -1.93
N VAL A 97 -20.78 -6.53 -1.71
CA VAL A 97 -20.08 -6.48 -0.43
C VAL A 97 -20.78 -5.43 0.45
N GLU A 98 -21.58 -5.89 1.39
CA GLU A 98 -22.26 -5.01 2.34
C GLU A 98 -21.29 -4.58 3.44
N VAL A 99 -21.29 -3.30 3.78
CA VAL A 99 -20.39 -2.70 4.78
C VAL A 99 -21.17 -2.04 5.90
N ARG A 100 -22.03 -1.04 5.61
CA ARG A 100 -22.94 -0.34 6.55
C ARG A 100 -22.24 0.15 7.83
N ASN A 101 -21.21 0.98 7.64
CA ASN A 101 -20.38 1.49 8.76
C ASN A 101 -20.56 2.99 9.02
N GLY A 102 -21.63 3.62 8.50
CA GLY A 102 -21.87 5.07 8.58
C GLY A 102 -21.06 5.90 7.57
N LEU A 103 -20.19 5.28 6.79
CA LEU A 103 -19.39 5.88 5.74
C LEU A 103 -19.72 5.28 4.38
N LEU A 104 -19.74 3.98 4.30
CA LEU A 104 -19.96 3.19 3.10
C LEU A 104 -21.10 2.21 3.33
N ARG A 105 -22.05 2.21 2.39
CA ARG A 105 -23.19 1.31 2.43
C ARG A 105 -22.86 -0.06 1.87
N GLN A 106 -22.35 -0.10 0.64
CA GLN A 106 -22.05 -1.34 -0.07
C GLN A 106 -21.10 -1.10 -1.24
N VAL A 107 -20.44 -2.16 -1.70
CA VAL A 107 -19.70 -2.20 -2.96
C VAL A 107 -20.38 -3.21 -3.88
N ARG A 108 -20.70 -2.82 -5.09
CA ARG A 108 -21.31 -3.67 -6.10
C ARG A 108 -20.57 -3.53 -7.42
N ALA A 109 -20.56 -4.58 -8.22
CA ALA A 109 -19.92 -4.58 -9.52
C ALA A 109 -20.88 -5.10 -10.60
N GLY A 110 -20.70 -4.59 -11.81
CA GLY A 110 -21.54 -4.98 -12.94
C GLY A 110 -20.83 -4.77 -14.27
N ARG A 111 -21.37 -5.37 -15.33
CA ARG A 111 -20.95 -5.05 -16.70
C ARG A 111 -21.58 -3.72 -17.07
N PHE A 112 -20.77 -2.71 -17.38
CA PHE A 112 -21.25 -1.42 -17.85
C PHE A 112 -21.51 -1.45 -19.35
N ASP A 113 -20.57 -2.03 -20.10
CA ASP A 113 -20.69 -2.31 -21.52
C ASP A 113 -19.98 -3.66 -21.84
N ARG A 114 -19.72 -3.91 -23.14
CA ARG A 114 -19.11 -5.15 -23.61
C ARG A 114 -17.71 -5.38 -23.04
N ASP A 115 -16.94 -4.28 -22.86
CA ASP A 115 -15.50 -4.33 -22.53
C ASP A 115 -15.18 -3.65 -21.20
N THR A 116 -16.19 -3.12 -20.47
CA THR A 116 -16.00 -2.37 -19.22
C THR A 116 -16.77 -3.02 -18.08
N VAL A 117 -16.07 -3.30 -17.00
CA VAL A 117 -16.66 -3.62 -15.70
C VAL A 117 -16.69 -2.34 -14.87
N ARG A 118 -17.85 -2.01 -14.32
CA ARG A 118 -18.03 -0.89 -13.39
C ARG A 118 -18.18 -1.41 -11.98
N VAL A 119 -17.30 -0.98 -11.08
CA VAL A 119 -17.42 -1.19 -9.63
C VAL A 119 -17.97 0.11 -9.03
N VAL A 120 -19.09 0.01 -8.31
CA VAL A 120 -19.76 1.14 -7.67
C VAL A 120 -19.69 1.00 -6.17
N ILE A 121 -19.23 2.03 -5.52
CA ILE A 121 -19.11 2.17 -4.08
C ILE A 121 -20.20 3.16 -3.65
N ASP A 122 -21.26 2.67 -3.04
CA ASP A 122 -22.38 3.48 -2.55
C ASP A 122 -22.01 4.01 -1.15
N LEU A 123 -21.89 5.33 -1.01
CA LEU A 123 -21.52 5.99 0.24
C LEU A 123 -22.79 6.32 1.06
N GLU A 124 -22.66 6.40 2.38
CA GLU A 124 -23.74 6.89 3.26
C GLU A 124 -23.70 8.41 3.44
N ARG A 125 -22.52 9.02 3.25
CA ARG A 125 -22.28 10.47 3.28
C ARG A 125 -21.19 10.85 2.29
N GLU A 126 -21.11 12.11 1.91
CA GLU A 126 -20.00 12.63 1.13
C GLU A 126 -18.70 12.43 1.89
N SER A 127 -17.68 11.95 1.20
CA SER A 127 -16.43 11.53 1.80
C SER A 127 -15.28 11.78 0.82
N THR A 128 -14.13 12.10 1.35
CA THR A 128 -12.92 12.14 0.55
C THR A 128 -12.43 10.73 0.23
N TYR A 129 -11.81 10.56 -0.90
CA TYR A 129 -11.29 9.25 -1.29
C TYR A 129 -10.00 9.37 -2.08
N ARG A 130 -9.26 8.27 -2.13
CA ARG A 130 -8.06 8.12 -2.94
C ARG A 130 -8.12 6.77 -3.66
N VAL A 131 -7.72 6.73 -4.94
CA VAL A 131 -7.64 5.50 -5.72
C VAL A 131 -6.23 5.32 -6.24
N PHE A 132 -5.70 4.11 -6.11
CA PHE A 132 -4.39 3.73 -6.63
C PHE A 132 -4.35 2.24 -6.96
N ALA A 133 -3.34 1.82 -7.72
CA ALA A 133 -3.15 0.42 -8.07
C ALA A 133 -1.89 -0.17 -7.41
N LEU A 134 -1.97 -1.44 -7.03
CA LEU A 134 -0.84 -2.26 -6.59
C LEU A 134 -0.65 -3.41 -7.58
N PRO A 135 0.49 -3.52 -8.24
CA PRO A 135 0.81 -4.64 -9.11
C PRO A 135 1.24 -5.89 -8.32
N GLY A 136 1.11 -7.08 -8.91
CA GLY A 136 1.63 -8.35 -8.48
C GLY A 136 0.97 -9.06 -7.28
N PRO A 137 -0.26 -9.58 -7.38
CA PRO A 137 -1.23 -9.44 -8.47
C PRO A 137 -1.78 -8.03 -8.55
N PHE A 138 -2.30 -7.63 -9.71
CA PHE A 138 -2.80 -6.27 -9.89
C PHE A 138 -4.12 -6.08 -9.15
N ARG A 139 -4.16 -5.01 -8.33
CA ARG A 139 -5.31 -4.62 -7.50
C ARG A 139 -5.53 -3.13 -7.58
N ILE A 140 -6.77 -2.72 -7.69
CA ILE A 140 -7.16 -1.32 -7.55
C ILE A 140 -7.60 -1.13 -6.11
N ILE A 141 -6.99 -0.17 -5.41
CA ILE A 141 -7.26 0.15 -4.01
C ILE A 141 -8.02 1.47 -3.96
N VAL A 142 -9.10 1.50 -3.20
CA VAL A 142 -9.86 2.72 -2.92
C VAL A 142 -9.86 2.94 -1.41
N ASP A 143 -9.19 4.00 -0.97
CA ASP A 143 -9.23 4.46 0.42
C ASP A 143 -10.27 5.57 0.54
N ILE A 144 -11.21 5.43 1.47
CA ILE A 144 -12.31 6.36 1.72
C ILE A 144 -12.17 6.88 3.14
N ASP A 145 -12.24 8.20 3.30
CA ASP A 145 -12.08 8.88 4.58
C ASP A 145 -13.31 9.69 4.95
N GLY A 146 -13.81 9.47 6.15
CA GLY A 146 -14.96 10.18 6.71
C GLY A 146 -14.63 11.47 7.45
N GLU A 147 -13.37 11.73 7.78
CA GLU A 147 -12.93 12.92 8.54
C GLU A 147 -12.45 14.10 7.67
N GLY A 148 -12.42 13.95 6.36
CA GLY A 148 -12.31 15.10 5.43
C GLY A 148 -10.90 15.63 5.14
N GLU A 149 -9.82 14.96 5.53
CA GLU A 149 -8.44 15.46 5.34
C GLU A 149 -7.62 14.80 4.21
N ILE A 150 -8.22 14.09 3.27
CA ILE A 150 -7.49 13.67 2.08
C ILE A 150 -7.73 14.69 0.97
N PRO A 151 -6.72 15.43 0.50
CA PRO A 151 -6.89 16.28 -0.68
C PRO A 151 -7.43 15.45 -1.84
N ALA A 152 -8.46 15.96 -2.51
CA ALA A 152 -8.96 15.33 -3.73
C ALA A 152 -7.79 15.20 -4.74
N LEU A 153 -7.59 14.01 -5.28
CA LEU A 153 -6.66 13.82 -6.39
C LEU A 153 -7.11 14.71 -7.57
N PRO A 154 -6.20 15.40 -8.24
CA PRO A 154 -6.50 15.88 -9.58
C PRO A 154 -6.93 14.67 -10.43
N ALA A 155 -7.89 14.90 -11.32
CA ALA A 155 -8.34 13.87 -12.26
C ALA A 155 -7.12 13.18 -12.87
N SER A 156 -7.15 11.84 -12.91
CA SER A 156 -6.05 11.02 -13.44
C SER A 156 -5.47 11.65 -14.70
N PRO A 157 -4.15 11.82 -14.83
CA PRO A 157 -3.59 12.29 -16.07
C PRO A 157 -4.03 11.31 -17.16
N ASP A 158 -4.60 11.86 -18.23
CA ASP A 158 -4.87 11.13 -19.44
C ASP A 158 -3.59 10.42 -19.86
N PHE A 159 -3.61 9.08 -19.83
CA PHE A 159 -2.57 8.33 -20.50
C PHE A 159 -2.78 8.56 -21.99
N ASP A 160 -2.00 9.49 -22.55
CA ASP A 160 -1.86 9.64 -23.99
C ASP A 160 -1.35 8.30 -24.57
N VAL A 161 -2.29 7.46 -24.96
CA VAL A 161 -2.02 6.41 -25.91
C VAL A 161 -1.96 7.11 -27.27
N PRO A 162 -0.81 7.13 -27.96
CA PRO A 162 -0.75 7.75 -29.28
C PRO A 162 -1.80 7.10 -30.17
N PRO A 163 -2.63 7.87 -30.88
CA PRO A 163 -3.66 7.32 -31.75
C PRO A 163 -3.00 6.53 -32.87
N GLY A 164 -3.33 5.24 -32.96
CA GLY A 164 -3.03 4.45 -34.15
C GLY A 164 -3.72 5.10 -35.38
N PRO A 165 -3.21 4.88 -36.60
CA PRO A 165 -3.67 5.59 -37.78
C PRO A 165 -5.14 5.28 -38.06
N VAL A 166 -5.99 6.30 -37.88
CA VAL A 166 -7.42 6.24 -38.26
C VAL A 166 -7.53 6.63 -39.72
N ALA A 167 -8.07 5.76 -40.53
CA ALA A 167 -8.39 6.02 -41.90
C ALA A 167 -9.43 7.18 -42.02
N ALA A 168 -9.11 8.20 -42.79
CA ALA A 168 -9.95 9.35 -42.98
C ALA A 168 -11.23 9.01 -43.74
N GLY A 169 -12.38 9.27 -43.14
CA GLY A 169 -13.68 9.41 -43.79
C GLY A 169 -14.05 10.90 -43.87
N PRO A 170 -14.87 11.33 -44.82
CA PRO A 170 -15.03 12.75 -45.16
C PRO A 170 -15.78 13.56 -44.10
N ALA A 171 -15.27 14.77 -43.87
CA ALA A 171 -15.80 15.77 -42.97
C ALA A 171 -17.15 16.32 -43.40
N THR A 172 -18.09 16.43 -42.48
CA THR A 172 -19.24 17.33 -42.56
C THR A 172 -18.99 18.46 -41.55
N GLU A 173 -18.94 19.70 -42.10
CA GLU A 173 -18.82 20.95 -41.34
C GLU A 173 -20.09 21.24 -40.56
N ASP A 174 -19.97 21.50 -39.26
CA ASP A 174 -21.01 22.14 -38.42
C ASP A 174 -20.57 23.54 -38.03
N PRO A 175 -21.48 24.55 -37.99
CA PRO A 175 -21.12 25.97 -37.88
C PRO A 175 -20.79 26.36 -36.43
N ALA A 176 -19.84 27.28 -36.30
CA ALA A 176 -19.33 27.88 -35.08
C ALA A 176 -20.38 28.70 -34.30
N PRO A 177 -20.38 28.63 -32.94
CA PRO A 177 -21.20 29.50 -32.11
C PRO A 177 -20.61 30.93 -32.00
N PRO A 178 -21.47 31.97 -31.80
CA PRO A 178 -21.02 33.37 -31.78
C PRO A 178 -20.28 33.74 -30.47
N PRO A 179 -19.48 34.83 -30.49
CA PRO A 179 -18.64 35.23 -29.36
C PRO A 179 -19.45 35.84 -28.21
N VAL A 180 -19.17 35.41 -26.97
CA VAL A 180 -19.76 35.97 -25.75
C VAL A 180 -18.90 37.11 -25.26
N THR A 181 -19.48 38.33 -25.23
CA THR A 181 -18.88 39.55 -24.68
C THR A 181 -18.90 39.51 -23.15
N SER A 182 -17.74 39.77 -22.52
CA SER A 182 -17.60 39.93 -21.06
C SER A 182 -18.22 41.25 -20.58
N PRO A 183 -18.92 41.30 -19.47
CA PRO A 183 -19.35 42.55 -18.84
C PRO A 183 -18.22 43.20 -18.03
N ALA A 184 -18.20 44.52 -18.05
CA ALA A 184 -17.27 45.42 -17.40
C ALA A 184 -17.42 45.42 -15.86
N PRO A 185 -16.37 45.80 -15.09
CA PRO A 185 -16.41 45.79 -13.62
C PRO A 185 -17.16 47.01 -13.05
N LEU A 186 -17.94 46.78 -12.01
CA LEU A 186 -18.65 47.79 -11.23
C LEU A 186 -17.68 48.53 -10.27
N PRO A 187 -17.92 49.82 -9.97
CA PRO A 187 -17.04 50.60 -9.09
C PRO A 187 -17.24 50.32 -7.60
N THR A 188 -16.13 50.31 -6.87
CA THR A 188 -16.05 50.22 -5.42
C THR A 188 -16.60 51.48 -4.69
N PRO A 189 -17.37 51.36 -3.61
CA PRO A 189 -17.75 52.54 -2.80
C PRO A 189 -16.63 52.94 -1.84
N SER A 190 -16.44 54.25 -1.78
CA SER A 190 -15.52 54.99 -0.93
C SER A 190 -15.91 54.87 0.58
N ALA A 191 -14.93 54.62 1.43
CA ALA A 191 -15.09 54.61 2.90
C ALA A 191 -15.17 56.03 3.46
N GLY A 192 -16.22 56.33 4.22
CA GLY A 192 -16.34 57.49 5.11
C GLY A 192 -15.84 57.16 6.53
N PRO A 193 -15.50 58.19 7.33
CA PRO A 193 -14.77 57.98 8.59
C PRO A 193 -15.66 57.45 9.73
N ALA A 194 -15.10 56.51 10.51
CA ALA A 194 -15.74 55.86 11.64
C ALA A 194 -15.72 56.76 12.89
N VAL A 195 -16.87 56.85 13.55
CA VAL A 195 -17.04 57.45 14.88
C VAL A 195 -16.91 56.32 15.93
N PRO A 196 -16.16 56.52 17.06
CA PRO A 196 -16.00 55.47 18.08
C PRO A 196 -17.25 55.36 18.94
N PRO A 197 -17.72 54.15 19.31
CA PRO A 197 -18.81 53.99 20.27
C PRO A 197 -18.28 54.07 21.72
N SER A 198 -19.06 54.80 22.54
CA SER A 198 -18.90 54.95 24.00
C SER A 198 -19.17 53.61 24.69
N ALA A 199 -18.35 53.34 25.74
CA ALA A 199 -18.49 52.16 26.59
C ALA A 199 -19.75 52.19 27.47
N PRO A 200 -20.49 51.12 27.65
CA PRO A 200 -21.56 51.01 28.64
C PRO A 200 -21.03 50.66 30.03
N ALA A 201 -21.64 51.29 31.06
CA ALA A 201 -21.36 51.13 32.47
C ALA A 201 -21.63 49.71 32.99
N ILE A 202 -20.77 49.25 33.91
CA ILE A 202 -20.85 47.96 34.60
C ILE A 202 -21.92 48.04 35.71
N PRO A 203 -22.91 47.12 35.76
CA PRO A 203 -23.78 46.98 36.93
C PRO A 203 -23.10 46.16 38.04
N PRO A 204 -23.52 46.31 39.32
CA PRO A 204 -22.82 45.71 40.45
C PRO A 204 -23.01 44.21 40.54
N SER A 205 -21.94 43.54 40.97
CA SER A 205 -21.83 42.11 41.18
C SER A 205 -22.91 41.56 42.12
N VAL A 206 -23.66 40.58 41.61
CA VAL A 206 -24.48 39.69 42.45
C VAL A 206 -23.61 38.49 42.83
N GLU A 207 -23.52 38.22 44.11
CA GLU A 207 -22.81 37.09 44.71
C GLU A 207 -23.39 35.77 44.17
N SER A 208 -22.57 34.99 43.44
CA SER A 208 -22.93 33.66 42.95
C SER A 208 -22.83 32.62 44.06
N PRO A 209 -23.77 31.63 44.09
CA PRO A 209 -23.68 30.54 45.07
C PRO A 209 -22.44 29.68 44.77
N ARG A 210 -21.73 29.35 45.83
CA ARG A 210 -20.56 28.46 45.89
C ARG A 210 -20.82 27.19 45.07
N ALA A 211 -20.19 27.11 43.90
CA ALA A 211 -20.23 25.91 43.03
C ALA A 211 -19.66 24.71 43.79
N ALA A 212 -20.48 23.66 43.89
CA ALA A 212 -20.03 22.35 44.33
C ALA A 212 -18.88 21.91 43.44
N ALA A 213 -17.76 21.50 44.06
CA ALA A 213 -16.59 21.02 43.36
C ALA A 213 -17.00 19.86 42.43
N SER A 214 -16.91 20.07 41.12
CA SER A 214 -17.02 19.00 40.12
C SER A 214 -15.96 17.95 40.43
N PRO A 215 -16.28 16.64 40.33
CA PRO A 215 -15.27 15.60 40.53
C PRO A 215 -14.15 15.83 39.53
N PRO A 216 -12.89 15.53 39.88
CA PRO A 216 -11.76 15.71 38.99
C PRO A 216 -12.03 14.94 37.68
N VAL A 217 -12.07 15.68 36.59
CA VAL A 217 -12.06 15.07 35.24
C VAL A 217 -10.73 14.35 35.15
N THR A 218 -10.76 13.03 35.33
CA THR A 218 -9.61 12.17 35.03
C THR A 218 -9.43 12.24 33.53
N THR A 219 -8.58 13.12 33.06
CA THR A 219 -8.10 13.15 31.68
C THR A 219 -7.47 11.80 31.40
N ARG A 220 -8.20 10.93 30.73
CA ARG A 220 -7.69 9.62 30.28
C ARG A 220 -6.50 9.93 29.38
N LYS A 221 -5.29 9.75 29.89
CA LYS A 221 -4.05 9.99 29.15
C LYS A 221 -4.14 9.23 27.83
N HIS A 222 -4.09 9.92 26.71
CA HIS A 222 -4.18 9.29 25.38
C HIS A 222 -3.04 8.30 25.23
N ARG A 223 -3.35 7.02 25.04
CA ARG A 223 -2.33 6.00 24.79
C ARG A 223 -1.90 6.06 23.33
N VAL A 224 -0.61 6.04 23.09
CA VAL A 224 -0.07 5.92 21.72
C VAL A 224 -0.39 4.53 21.15
N ARG A 225 -1.06 4.49 20.03
CA ARG A 225 -1.48 3.24 19.35
C ARG A 225 -0.40 2.80 18.37
N VAL A 226 0.16 1.64 18.61
CA VAL A 226 1.25 1.07 17.81
C VAL A 226 0.76 -0.19 17.11
N MET A 227 0.93 -0.24 15.80
CA MET A 227 0.74 -1.46 15.02
C MET A 227 2.10 -2.04 14.66
N ILE A 228 2.40 -3.22 15.16
CA ILE A 228 3.56 -4.03 14.76
C ILE A 228 3.12 -5.00 13.67
N ASP A 229 3.86 -5.03 12.59
CA ASP A 229 3.58 -5.88 11.44
C ASP A 229 4.71 -6.90 11.23
N PRO A 230 4.63 -8.11 11.78
CA PRO A 230 5.55 -9.18 11.41
C PRO A 230 5.33 -9.56 9.95
N GLY A 231 6.33 -9.32 9.08
CA GLY A 231 6.26 -9.63 7.66
C GLY A 231 5.95 -11.11 7.38
N HIS A 232 5.52 -11.42 6.16
CA HIS A 232 5.25 -12.80 5.71
C HIS A 232 4.20 -13.54 6.55
N GLY A 233 4.26 -14.88 6.60
CA GLY A 233 3.38 -15.74 7.41
C GLY A 233 2.59 -16.75 6.60
N GLY A 234 2.17 -17.84 7.22
CA GLY A 234 1.43 -18.93 6.61
C GLY A 234 2.17 -19.54 5.43
N LYS A 235 1.59 -19.45 4.25
CA LYS A 235 2.16 -19.95 2.97
C LYS A 235 3.40 -19.20 2.48
N ASP A 236 3.64 -17.99 2.99
CA ASP A 236 4.78 -17.16 2.64
C ASP A 236 5.85 -17.28 3.74
N PRO A 237 6.94 -18.03 3.51
CA PRO A 237 8.00 -18.20 4.50
C PRO A 237 8.90 -16.97 4.64
N GLY A 238 8.85 -16.01 3.69
CA GLY A 238 9.87 -14.99 3.52
C GLY A 238 11.20 -15.60 3.07
N ALA A 239 12.30 -14.94 3.36
CA ALA A 239 13.62 -15.46 3.10
C ALA A 239 13.94 -16.66 4.00
N ILE A 240 14.74 -17.60 3.45
CA ILE A 240 15.17 -18.80 4.17
C ILE A 240 16.69 -18.80 4.29
N GLY A 241 17.17 -18.91 5.51
CA GLY A 241 18.58 -18.95 5.83
C GLY A 241 19.27 -20.25 5.40
N PRO A 242 20.61 -20.29 5.39
CA PRO A 242 21.40 -21.45 4.99
C PRO A 242 21.06 -22.76 5.76
N THR A 243 20.62 -22.64 7.00
CA THR A 243 20.27 -23.79 7.85
C THR A 243 18.76 -24.02 7.98
N GLY A 244 17.97 -23.33 7.12
CA GLY A 244 16.51 -23.50 7.05
C GLY A 244 15.69 -22.63 8.00
N LEU A 245 16.31 -21.65 8.68
CA LEU A 245 15.57 -20.67 9.47
C LEU A 245 14.68 -19.82 8.53
N LYS A 246 13.41 -19.68 8.86
CA LYS A 246 12.45 -18.91 8.06
C LYS A 246 12.28 -17.52 8.65
N GLU A 247 12.28 -16.51 7.80
CA GLU A 247 12.06 -15.12 8.18
C GLU A 247 10.76 -14.92 8.94
N LYS A 248 9.65 -15.50 8.46
CA LYS A 248 8.33 -15.39 9.09
C LYS A 248 8.30 -15.75 10.57
N ASP A 249 9.11 -16.74 10.98
CA ASP A 249 9.17 -17.22 12.36
C ASP A 249 9.96 -16.24 13.24
N VAL A 250 11.06 -15.72 12.71
CA VAL A 250 11.94 -14.77 13.39
C VAL A 250 11.20 -13.44 13.63
N VAL A 251 10.59 -12.87 12.59
CA VAL A 251 9.89 -11.57 12.73
C VAL A 251 8.67 -11.66 13.63
N LEU A 252 7.97 -12.82 13.67
CA LEU A 252 6.88 -13.08 14.61
C LEU A 252 7.38 -13.09 16.04
N ALA A 253 8.52 -13.75 16.30
CA ALA A 253 9.13 -13.80 17.63
C ALA A 253 9.57 -12.39 18.09
N ILE A 254 10.20 -11.60 17.21
CA ILE A 254 10.59 -10.22 17.50
C ILE A 254 9.35 -9.36 17.77
N GLY A 255 8.30 -9.44 16.94
CA GLY A 255 7.07 -8.68 17.10
C GLY A 255 6.38 -8.91 18.45
N ARG A 256 6.31 -10.17 18.89
CA ARG A 256 5.77 -10.54 20.20
C ARG A 256 6.58 -9.92 21.34
N LYS A 257 7.92 -9.94 21.25
CA LYS A 257 8.79 -9.32 22.25
C LYS A 257 8.61 -7.79 22.29
N ILE A 258 8.49 -7.12 21.15
CA ILE A 258 8.23 -5.67 21.10
C ILE A 258 6.89 -5.35 21.75
N ARG A 259 5.82 -6.09 21.41
CA ARG A 259 4.50 -5.91 22.01
C ARG A 259 4.58 -6.05 23.54
N GLU A 260 5.22 -7.09 24.03
CA GLU A 260 5.39 -7.31 25.46
C GLU A 260 6.11 -6.15 26.16
N LYS A 261 7.25 -5.70 25.57
CA LYS A 261 8.08 -4.62 26.13
C LYS A 261 7.36 -3.26 26.17
N LEU A 262 6.58 -2.93 25.13
CA LEU A 262 5.82 -1.68 25.07
C LEU A 262 4.56 -1.73 25.97
N SER A 263 3.87 -2.85 26.04
CA SER A 263 2.63 -2.97 26.82
C SER A 263 2.87 -2.85 28.32
N ARG A 264 4.07 -3.16 28.82
CA ARG A 264 4.43 -3.07 30.25
C ARG A 264 4.31 -1.67 30.84
N SER A 265 4.52 -0.61 30.04
CA SER A 265 4.45 0.77 30.56
C SER A 265 3.02 1.28 30.75
N GLY A 266 2.02 0.64 30.12
CA GLY A 266 0.64 1.13 30.11
C GLY A 266 0.38 2.39 29.28
N GLU A 267 1.42 2.97 28.68
CA GLU A 267 1.33 4.20 27.84
C GLU A 267 0.97 3.89 26.40
N PHE A 268 1.14 2.62 25.95
CA PHE A 268 0.92 2.18 24.59
C PHE A 268 -0.23 1.18 24.48
N ASP A 269 -1.05 1.33 23.42
CA ASP A 269 -1.98 0.30 22.91
C ASP A 269 -1.28 -0.39 21.74
N VAL A 270 -0.70 -1.55 21.97
CA VAL A 270 0.11 -2.27 20.98
C VAL A 270 -0.67 -3.42 20.39
N ARG A 271 -0.87 -3.37 19.09
CA ARG A 271 -1.50 -4.43 18.30
C ARG A 271 -0.53 -4.98 17.28
N MET A 272 -0.80 -6.19 16.83
CA MET A 272 -0.04 -6.83 15.77
C MET A 272 -0.96 -7.14 14.60
N THR A 273 -0.44 -7.07 13.36
CA THR A 273 -1.19 -7.51 12.17
C THR A 273 -1.45 -9.00 12.23
N ARG A 274 -0.48 -9.78 12.71
CA ARG A 274 -0.61 -11.20 13.06
C ARG A 274 0.16 -11.51 14.32
N ASP A 275 -0.35 -12.39 15.14
CA ASP A 275 0.37 -12.99 16.28
C ASP A 275 0.44 -14.52 16.20
N GLU A 276 0.02 -15.08 15.06
CA GLU A 276 0.14 -16.48 14.66
C GLU A 276 0.81 -16.61 13.28
N ASP A 277 1.09 -17.85 12.87
CA ASP A 277 1.65 -18.15 11.54
C ASP A 277 0.56 -18.18 10.47
N VAL A 278 0.01 -17.01 10.16
CA VAL A 278 -1.01 -16.78 9.11
C VAL A 278 -0.51 -15.80 8.06
N PHE A 279 -0.93 -16.00 6.82
CA PHE A 279 -0.65 -15.08 5.71
C PHE A 279 -1.62 -13.91 5.70
N ILE A 280 -1.09 -12.68 5.65
CA ILE A 280 -1.88 -11.45 5.49
C ILE A 280 -1.36 -10.70 4.24
N PRO A 281 -2.24 -10.39 3.28
CA PRO A 281 -1.88 -9.58 2.10
C PRO A 281 -1.30 -8.20 2.49
N LEU A 282 -0.40 -7.64 1.67
CA LEU A 282 0.29 -6.38 2.00
C LEU A 282 -0.68 -5.22 2.23
N GLU A 283 -1.70 -5.09 1.37
CA GLU A 283 -2.73 -4.05 1.48
C GLU A 283 -3.59 -4.16 2.74
N GLU A 284 -3.77 -5.38 3.26
CA GLU A 284 -4.53 -5.60 4.47
C GLU A 284 -3.76 -5.15 5.72
N ARG A 285 -2.43 -5.29 5.73
CA ARG A 285 -1.57 -4.88 6.85
C ARG A 285 -1.72 -3.39 7.18
N THR A 286 -1.58 -2.52 6.18
CA THR A 286 -1.84 -1.08 6.36
C THR A 286 -3.31 -0.75 6.58
N ALA A 287 -4.24 -1.52 6.00
CA ALA A 287 -5.66 -1.36 6.27
C ALA A 287 -5.98 -1.63 7.76
N MET A 288 -5.38 -2.66 8.36
CA MET A 288 -5.52 -2.97 9.79
C MET A 288 -4.96 -1.83 10.66
N ALA A 289 -3.81 -1.26 10.30
CA ALA A 289 -3.21 -0.12 11.00
C ALA A 289 -4.12 1.12 10.92
N ASN A 290 -4.59 1.47 9.73
CA ASN A 290 -5.51 2.58 9.50
C ASN A 290 -6.84 2.37 10.26
N LYS A 291 -7.44 1.18 10.14
CA LYS A 291 -8.66 0.79 10.87
C LYS A 291 -8.47 0.87 12.39
N GLY A 292 -7.30 0.47 12.87
CA GLY A 292 -6.93 0.57 14.29
C GLY A 292 -6.61 1.99 14.75
N ARG A 293 -6.64 2.98 13.84
CA ARG A 293 -6.19 4.37 14.11
C ARG A 293 -4.79 4.38 14.72
N ALA A 294 -3.89 3.56 14.22
CA ALA A 294 -2.53 3.52 14.71
C ALA A 294 -1.84 4.87 14.53
N ASP A 295 -1.04 5.26 15.51
CA ASP A 295 -0.22 6.47 15.48
C ASP A 295 1.17 6.15 14.93
N ILE A 296 1.60 4.87 15.07
CA ILE A 296 2.87 4.34 14.58
C ILE A 296 2.64 2.97 13.94
N PHE A 297 3.26 2.73 12.77
CA PHE A 297 3.30 1.45 12.09
C PHE A 297 4.76 1.00 11.91
N VAL A 298 5.09 -0.19 12.40
CA VAL A 298 6.43 -0.78 12.28
C VAL A 298 6.32 -2.16 11.63
N SER A 299 6.73 -2.27 10.37
CA SER A 299 6.85 -3.55 9.68
C SER A 299 8.23 -4.16 9.95
N LEU A 300 8.27 -5.46 10.24
CA LEU A 300 9.46 -6.20 10.63
C LEU A 300 9.82 -7.22 9.56
N HIS A 301 11.04 -7.16 9.08
CA HIS A 301 11.63 -8.04 8.07
C HIS A 301 13.05 -8.46 8.44
N ILE A 302 13.56 -9.50 7.80
CA ILE A 302 14.96 -9.92 7.87
C ILE A 302 15.49 -10.02 6.44
N ASN A 303 16.46 -9.19 6.14
CA ASN A 303 17.01 -9.07 4.80
C ASN A 303 17.65 -10.37 4.29
N ALA A 304 17.70 -10.51 2.98
CA ALA A 304 18.47 -11.55 2.32
C ALA A 304 19.20 -10.98 1.10
N SER A 305 20.48 -11.33 0.95
CA SER A 305 21.33 -10.87 -0.15
C SER A 305 21.94 -12.06 -0.89
N ARG A 306 22.20 -11.90 -2.20
CA ARG A 306 23.04 -12.84 -2.96
C ARG A 306 24.47 -12.84 -2.43
N ASN A 307 24.95 -11.69 -1.91
CA ASN A 307 26.20 -11.63 -1.18
C ASN A 307 25.99 -12.23 0.23
N ARG A 308 26.46 -13.44 0.42
CA ARG A 308 26.37 -14.17 1.71
C ARG A 308 27.21 -13.55 2.84
N ARG A 309 28.01 -12.52 2.55
CA ARG A 309 28.75 -11.74 3.56
C ARG A 309 28.03 -10.46 3.96
N ALA A 310 26.91 -10.12 3.31
CA ALA A 310 26.10 -8.97 3.71
C ALA A 310 25.62 -9.17 5.15
N GLU A 311 25.78 -8.14 5.97
CA GLU A 311 25.42 -8.14 7.39
C GLU A 311 24.98 -6.74 7.82
N GLY A 312 24.23 -6.63 8.93
CA GLY A 312 23.85 -5.37 9.54
C GLY A 312 22.34 -5.09 9.52
N TYR A 313 22.00 -3.88 9.93
CA TYR A 313 20.62 -3.44 10.22
C TYR A 313 20.31 -2.18 9.42
N SER A 314 19.12 -2.11 8.84
CA SER A 314 18.64 -0.92 8.13
C SER A 314 17.17 -0.67 8.40
N THR A 315 16.75 0.58 8.29
CA THR A 315 15.34 0.95 8.42
C THR A 315 14.93 1.79 7.22
N TYR A 316 13.80 1.43 6.65
CA TYR A 316 13.28 2.02 5.42
C TYR A 316 12.06 2.87 5.67
N VAL A 317 11.97 3.93 4.88
CA VAL A 317 10.72 4.70 4.70
C VAL A 317 10.24 4.56 3.26
N LEU A 318 8.94 4.72 3.07
CA LEU A 318 8.36 4.69 1.74
C LEU A 318 8.92 5.82 0.87
N SER A 319 9.27 5.53 -0.37
CA SER A 319 9.67 6.51 -1.39
C SER A 319 9.36 5.96 -2.78
N ARG A 320 9.26 6.86 -3.77
CA ARG A 320 9.11 6.51 -5.19
C ARG A 320 10.29 5.74 -5.75
N GLY A 321 11.48 6.08 -5.29
CA GLY A 321 12.73 5.46 -5.70
C GLY A 321 13.35 4.70 -4.55
N ALA A 322 14.39 3.95 -4.82
CA ALA A 322 15.22 3.31 -3.84
C ALA A 322 16.52 4.07 -3.66
N SER A 323 17.16 3.95 -2.48
CA SER A 323 18.45 4.58 -2.19
C SER A 323 19.56 4.08 -3.11
N ASN A 324 19.47 2.82 -3.54
CA ASN A 324 20.37 2.18 -4.50
C ASN A 324 19.64 1.01 -5.21
N ARG A 325 20.37 0.28 -6.06
CA ARG A 325 19.81 -0.85 -6.85
C ARG A 325 19.44 -2.04 -5.96
N GLU A 326 20.25 -2.34 -4.97
CA GLU A 326 20.02 -3.44 -4.03
C GLU A 326 18.74 -3.21 -3.23
N ASP A 327 18.48 -1.98 -2.80
CA ASP A 327 17.25 -1.59 -2.09
C ASP A 327 16.01 -1.68 -3.01
N LEU A 328 16.18 -1.41 -4.31
CA LEU A 328 15.11 -1.60 -5.30
C LEU A 328 14.81 -3.09 -5.53
N GLU A 329 15.86 -3.93 -5.60
CA GLU A 329 15.72 -5.38 -5.71
C GLU A 329 15.08 -5.98 -4.45
N LEU A 330 15.43 -5.46 -3.27
CA LEU A 330 14.81 -5.82 -2.00
C LEU A 330 13.32 -5.48 -2.02
N ALA A 331 12.96 -4.23 -2.32
CA ALA A 331 11.55 -3.84 -2.39
C ALA A 331 10.76 -4.65 -3.41
N ALA A 332 11.36 -5.01 -4.56
CA ALA A 332 10.74 -5.86 -5.56
C ALA A 332 10.42 -7.26 -4.99
N ARG A 333 11.35 -7.83 -4.24
CA ARG A 333 11.19 -9.15 -3.60
C ARG A 333 10.08 -9.11 -2.55
N GLU A 334 10.12 -8.14 -1.63
CA GLU A 334 9.13 -7.99 -0.56
C GLU A 334 7.72 -7.69 -1.10
N ASN A 335 7.65 -6.96 -2.21
CA ASN A 335 6.37 -6.69 -2.90
C ASN A 335 5.88 -7.87 -3.74
N GLY A 336 6.68 -8.92 -3.94
CA GLY A 336 6.34 -10.06 -4.80
C GLY A 336 6.26 -9.72 -6.29
N VAL A 337 7.01 -8.72 -6.76
CA VAL A 337 6.95 -8.21 -8.15
C VAL A 337 8.33 -8.12 -8.80
N PRO A 338 8.44 -8.24 -10.12
CA PRO A 338 9.68 -7.92 -10.83
C PRO A 338 10.04 -6.43 -10.68
N VAL A 339 11.34 -6.11 -10.62
CA VAL A 339 11.86 -4.72 -10.49
C VAL A 339 11.26 -3.76 -11.53
N ARG A 340 11.04 -4.22 -12.78
CA ARG A 340 10.42 -3.40 -13.85
C ARG A 340 9.02 -2.89 -13.50
N LYS A 341 8.24 -3.64 -12.71
CA LYS A 341 6.88 -3.24 -12.30
C LYS A 341 6.89 -2.19 -11.18
N LEU A 342 7.97 -2.06 -10.43
CA LEU A 342 8.10 -1.00 -9.41
C LEU A 342 8.18 0.40 -10.03
N GLN A 343 8.64 0.52 -11.26
CA GLN A 343 8.78 1.81 -11.94
C GLN A 343 7.43 2.45 -12.28
N GLY A 344 6.36 1.64 -12.47
CA GLY A 344 5.00 2.11 -12.75
C GLY A 344 4.28 2.73 -11.54
N VAL A 345 4.76 2.49 -10.32
CA VAL A 345 4.12 2.96 -9.07
C VAL A 345 4.53 4.39 -8.70
N LYS A 346 5.45 5.02 -9.44
CA LYS A 346 6.04 6.33 -9.12
C LYS A 346 5.01 7.44 -8.91
N PHE A 347 3.91 7.46 -9.67
CA PHE A 347 2.91 8.54 -9.61
C PHE A 347 1.98 8.45 -8.39
N ILE A 348 1.83 7.26 -7.79
CA ILE A 348 0.87 7.01 -6.72
C ILE A 348 1.42 7.46 -5.36
N ILE A 349 2.74 7.38 -5.19
CA ILE A 349 3.40 7.64 -3.91
C ILE A 349 3.47 9.14 -3.58
N ASP A 350 3.45 10.03 -4.58
CA ASP A 350 3.59 11.48 -4.38
C ASP A 350 2.45 12.11 -3.61
N ASP A 351 1.22 11.73 -3.95
CA ASP A 351 0.05 12.27 -3.28
C ASP A 351 -0.16 11.71 -1.86
N MET A 352 0.52 10.59 -1.55
CA MET A 352 0.39 9.92 -0.25
C MET A 352 1.31 10.49 0.82
N PHE A 353 2.35 11.24 0.43
CA PHE A 353 3.30 11.83 1.35
C PHE A 353 3.17 13.35 1.42
N THR A 354 2.38 13.85 2.35
CA THR A 354 2.56 15.22 2.82
C THR A 354 3.96 15.32 3.46
N GLY A 355 4.70 16.36 3.16
CA GLY A 355 6.09 16.54 3.61
C GLY A 355 6.30 16.31 5.12
N ALA A 356 5.32 16.69 5.96
CA ALA A 356 5.36 16.50 7.41
C ALA A 356 5.41 15.01 7.80
N ARG A 357 4.53 14.16 7.26
CA ARG A 357 4.46 12.73 7.62
C ARG A 357 5.69 11.95 7.16
N LYS A 358 6.26 12.34 6.01
CA LYS A 358 7.53 11.78 5.55
C LYS A 358 8.66 12.09 6.52
N ASN A 359 8.76 13.35 7.00
CA ASN A 359 9.80 13.76 7.93
C ASN A 359 9.67 13.01 9.27
N GLU A 360 8.45 12.78 9.76
CA GLU A 360 8.23 12.01 10.98
C GLU A 360 8.64 10.53 10.79
N SER A 361 8.33 9.93 9.65
CA SER A 361 8.79 8.57 9.33
C SER A 361 10.32 8.48 9.23
N LEU A 362 10.98 9.51 8.67
CA LEU A 362 12.45 9.58 8.63
C LEU A 362 13.07 9.69 10.03
N ARG A 363 12.47 10.49 10.92
CA ARG A 363 12.91 10.62 12.32
C ARG A 363 12.77 9.29 13.06
N LEU A 364 11.60 8.66 12.98
CA LEU A 364 11.37 7.35 13.59
C LEU A 364 12.34 6.31 13.03
N ALA A 365 12.53 6.24 11.72
CA ALA A 365 13.42 5.28 11.09
C ALA A 365 14.86 5.43 11.55
N LYS A 366 15.36 6.68 11.67
CA LYS A 366 16.70 6.94 12.19
C LYS A 366 16.82 6.47 13.64
N THR A 367 15.85 6.83 14.49
CA THR A 367 15.86 6.45 15.91
C THR A 367 15.80 4.94 16.08
N VAL A 368 14.96 4.23 15.29
CA VAL A 368 14.88 2.76 15.31
C VAL A 368 16.22 2.14 14.91
N ASN A 369 16.80 2.59 13.79
CA ASN A 369 18.06 2.02 13.30
C ASN A 369 19.20 2.17 14.31
N ASP A 370 19.35 3.38 14.87
CA ASP A 370 20.41 3.68 15.85
C ASP A 370 20.22 2.89 17.15
N ALA A 371 18.96 2.80 17.65
CA ALA A 371 18.65 2.06 18.87
C ALA A 371 18.86 0.55 18.71
N VAL A 372 18.40 -0.05 17.59
CA VAL A 372 18.58 -1.48 17.31
C VAL A 372 20.07 -1.83 17.28
N VAL A 373 20.87 -1.08 16.51
CA VAL A 373 22.31 -1.33 16.44
C VAL A 373 22.98 -1.20 17.81
N ARG A 374 22.63 -0.18 18.59
CA ARG A 374 23.17 0.02 19.94
C ARG A 374 22.85 -1.16 20.86
N HIS A 375 21.59 -1.60 20.93
CA HIS A 375 21.20 -2.71 21.80
C HIS A 375 21.82 -4.04 21.36
N VAL A 376 21.85 -4.32 20.05
CA VAL A 376 22.47 -5.56 19.56
C VAL A 376 23.98 -5.54 19.76
N SER A 377 24.66 -4.38 19.60
CA SER A 377 26.12 -4.25 19.77
C SER A 377 26.58 -4.56 21.20
N THR A 378 25.73 -4.41 22.22
CA THR A 378 26.08 -4.76 23.60
C THR A 378 26.41 -6.24 23.75
N ARG A 379 25.76 -7.11 22.96
CA ARG A 379 25.97 -8.57 23.00
C ARG A 379 26.80 -9.09 21.83
N TYR A 380 26.67 -8.45 20.69
CA TYR A 380 27.34 -8.82 19.46
C TYR A 380 28.19 -7.66 18.96
N PRO A 381 29.42 -7.47 19.53
CA PRO A 381 30.32 -6.42 19.07
C PRO A 381 30.55 -6.52 17.56
N GLY A 382 30.47 -5.40 16.86
CA GLY A 382 30.58 -5.34 15.40
C GLY A 382 29.25 -5.44 14.66
N ALA A 383 28.08 -5.41 15.35
CA ALA A 383 26.81 -5.15 14.69
C ALA A 383 26.86 -3.81 13.96
N GLN A 384 26.50 -3.80 12.67
CA GLN A 384 26.70 -2.64 11.80
C GLN A 384 25.38 -1.98 11.43
N SER A 385 25.36 -0.65 11.45
CA SER A 385 24.30 0.11 10.83
C SER A 385 24.54 0.23 9.32
N ILE A 386 23.59 -0.23 8.50
CA ILE A 386 23.55 0.09 7.07
C ILE A 386 22.81 1.43 6.86
N GLY A 387 22.11 1.90 7.87
CA GLY A 387 21.52 3.22 7.95
C GLY A 387 20.04 3.30 7.56
N LEU A 388 19.60 4.54 7.49
CA LEU A 388 18.28 4.92 7.03
C LEU A 388 18.24 4.89 5.50
N LYS A 389 17.24 4.23 4.96
CA LYS A 389 17.08 4.02 3.52
C LYS A 389 15.67 4.31 3.04
N GLN A 390 15.50 4.34 1.73
CA GLN A 390 14.22 4.62 1.08
C GLN A 390 13.98 3.62 -0.04
N ALA A 391 12.73 3.10 -0.15
CA ALA A 391 12.33 2.24 -1.24
C ALA A 391 10.79 2.14 -1.35
N PRO A 392 10.25 1.70 -2.51
CA PRO A 392 8.81 1.62 -2.74
C PRO A 392 8.21 0.32 -2.17
N PHE A 393 8.21 0.16 -0.84
CA PHE A 393 7.58 -0.98 -0.16
C PHE A 393 6.07 -0.85 -0.12
N TYR A 394 5.34 -1.80 -0.71
CA TYR A 394 3.89 -1.77 -0.80
C TYR A 394 3.19 -1.88 0.54
N VAL A 395 3.80 -2.56 1.50
CA VAL A 395 3.28 -2.64 2.87
C VAL A 395 3.19 -1.27 3.56
N LEU A 396 3.94 -0.28 3.10
CA LEU A 396 3.88 1.09 3.62
C LEU A 396 2.93 1.99 2.79
N VAL A 397 2.48 1.53 1.62
CA VAL A 397 1.60 2.32 0.75
C VAL A 397 0.22 2.44 1.37
N GLY A 398 -0.27 3.68 1.48
CA GLY A 398 -1.57 3.99 2.07
C GLY A 398 -1.56 4.02 3.60
N ALA A 399 -0.40 3.95 4.25
CA ALA A 399 -0.29 4.21 5.68
C ALA A 399 -0.66 5.67 5.99
N ARG A 400 -1.56 5.88 6.95
CA ARG A 400 -2.06 7.19 7.36
C ARG A 400 -1.34 7.74 8.59
N MET A 401 -0.38 7.00 9.10
CA MET A 401 0.42 7.30 10.27
C MET A 401 1.91 7.30 9.93
N THR A 402 2.74 7.66 10.91
CA THR A 402 4.20 7.45 10.82
C THR A 402 4.51 5.97 10.63
N ALA A 403 5.20 5.61 9.54
CA ALA A 403 5.38 4.22 9.12
C ALA A 403 6.82 3.93 8.68
N VAL A 404 7.36 2.81 9.15
CA VAL A 404 8.71 2.34 8.84
C VAL A 404 8.72 0.83 8.59
N LEU A 405 9.72 0.36 7.82
CA LEU A 405 10.05 -1.05 7.66
C LEU A 405 11.47 -1.28 8.18
N VAL A 406 11.63 -2.25 9.06
CA VAL A 406 12.91 -2.59 9.71
C VAL A 406 13.43 -3.88 9.11
N GLU A 407 14.60 -3.83 8.51
CA GLU A 407 15.39 -4.98 8.09
C GLU A 407 16.40 -5.31 9.20
N ALA A 408 16.01 -6.25 10.05
CA ALA A 408 16.71 -6.52 11.30
C ALA A 408 17.72 -7.67 11.13
N SER A 409 18.80 -7.48 10.36
CA SER A 409 19.83 -8.49 10.07
C SER A 409 19.70 -9.10 8.66
N PHE A 410 20.63 -10.00 8.29
CA PHE A 410 20.63 -10.73 7.01
C PHE A 410 20.54 -12.24 7.25
N ILE A 411 19.36 -12.83 7.07
CA ILE A 411 19.15 -14.28 7.25
C ILE A 411 20.00 -15.11 6.28
N SER A 412 20.41 -14.54 5.14
CA SER A 412 21.28 -15.19 4.15
C SER A 412 22.74 -15.34 4.59
N ASN A 413 23.17 -14.62 5.63
CA ASN A 413 24.51 -14.72 6.22
C ASN A 413 24.49 -15.75 7.37
N ALA A 414 25.34 -16.77 7.29
CA ALA A 414 25.34 -17.88 8.27
C ALA A 414 25.64 -17.41 9.71
N ARG A 415 26.47 -16.35 9.88
CA ARG A 415 26.76 -15.79 11.21
C ARG A 415 25.51 -15.08 11.75
N GLU A 416 24.87 -14.27 10.93
CA GLU A 416 23.66 -13.54 11.33
C GLU A 416 22.47 -14.49 11.54
N GLU A 417 22.31 -15.52 10.69
CA GLU A 417 21.32 -16.58 10.92
C GLU A 417 21.52 -17.28 12.29
N SER A 418 22.77 -17.57 12.65
CA SER A 418 23.07 -18.15 13.96
C SER A 418 22.67 -17.21 15.10
N ARG A 419 22.92 -15.90 14.97
CA ARG A 419 22.48 -14.88 15.96
C ARG A 419 20.95 -14.79 16.04
N LEU A 420 20.25 -14.88 14.91
CA LEU A 420 18.78 -14.83 14.85
C LEU A 420 18.12 -16.05 15.52
N ARG A 421 18.85 -17.13 15.80
CA ARG A 421 18.38 -18.25 16.62
C ARG A 421 18.55 -18.00 18.13
N ASP A 422 19.37 -17.03 18.50
CA ASP A 422 19.60 -16.68 19.90
C ASP A 422 18.52 -15.69 20.38
N SER A 423 17.78 -16.08 21.40
CA SER A 423 16.74 -15.22 22.00
C SER A 423 17.30 -13.86 22.43
N SER A 424 18.56 -13.79 22.87
CA SER A 424 19.18 -12.54 23.31
C SER A 424 19.43 -11.57 22.16
N CYS A 425 19.65 -12.06 20.93
CA CYS A 425 19.70 -11.22 19.74
C CYS A 425 18.31 -10.63 19.42
N LEU A 426 17.27 -11.49 19.44
CA LEU A 426 15.91 -11.06 19.24
C LEU A 426 15.46 -10.06 20.32
N ASP A 427 15.90 -10.24 21.57
CA ASP A 427 15.67 -9.28 22.65
C ASP A 427 16.33 -7.95 22.40
N GLY A 428 17.59 -7.94 21.93
CA GLY A 428 18.29 -6.71 21.56
C GLY A 428 17.62 -5.92 20.44
N ILE A 429 17.16 -6.62 19.39
CA ILE A 429 16.37 -6.00 18.32
C ILE A 429 15.06 -5.42 18.89
N ALA A 430 14.34 -6.20 19.68
CA ALA A 430 13.08 -5.78 20.27
C ALA A 430 13.24 -4.60 21.25
N ASP A 431 14.31 -4.58 22.04
CA ASP A 431 14.64 -3.47 22.94
C ASP A 431 14.90 -2.18 22.17
N GLY A 432 15.69 -2.27 21.09
CA GLY A 432 15.98 -1.11 20.23
C GLY A 432 14.72 -0.53 19.58
N VAL A 433 13.86 -1.39 19.00
CA VAL A 433 12.60 -0.92 18.42
C VAL A 433 11.68 -0.34 19.50
N ALA A 434 11.54 -1.01 20.64
CA ALA A 434 10.67 -0.54 21.72
C ALA A 434 11.17 0.79 22.32
N GLU A 435 12.48 0.98 22.47
CA GLU A 435 13.07 2.25 22.92
C GLU A 435 12.77 3.37 21.94
N ALA A 436 12.98 3.13 20.65
CA ALA A 436 12.72 4.14 19.62
C ALA A 436 11.24 4.53 19.54
N VAL A 437 10.33 3.56 19.64
CA VAL A 437 8.89 3.82 19.68
C VAL A 437 8.49 4.63 20.92
N ARG A 438 9.05 4.33 22.11
CA ARG A 438 8.82 5.12 23.33
C ARG A 438 9.31 6.55 23.15
N TYR A 439 10.55 6.72 22.71
CA TYR A 439 11.12 8.03 22.49
C TYR A 439 10.29 8.87 21.52
N TYR A 440 9.90 8.28 20.38
CA TYR A 440 9.08 8.95 19.37
C TYR A 440 7.66 9.25 19.86
N GLY A 441 7.02 8.31 20.56
CA GLY A 441 5.69 8.49 21.13
C GLY A 441 5.62 9.62 22.15
N GLN A 442 6.63 9.73 23.02
CA GLN A 442 6.69 10.76 24.05
C GLN A 442 7.08 12.15 23.50
N ASN A 443 8.01 12.23 22.55
CA ASN A 443 8.57 13.48 22.05
C ASN A 443 7.97 13.96 20.71
N GLY A 444 7.28 13.07 19.98
CA GLY A 444 6.63 13.39 18.71
C GLY A 444 5.12 13.56 18.88
N ILE A 445 4.42 12.44 19.17
CA ILE A 445 2.97 12.40 19.12
C ILE A 445 2.34 13.11 20.32
N LEU A 446 2.79 12.81 21.54
CA LEU A 446 2.21 13.39 22.76
C LEU A 446 2.57 14.86 22.95
N ALA A 447 3.73 15.31 22.45
CA ALA A 447 4.14 16.71 22.53
C ALA A 447 3.32 17.64 21.63
N HIS A 448 2.60 17.12 20.62
CA HIS A 448 1.76 17.89 19.69
C HIS A 448 0.26 17.76 19.99
N SER A 449 -0.13 16.95 20.97
CA SER A 449 -1.55 16.78 21.36
C SER A 449 -2.03 17.79 22.42
N ASP A 450 -1.15 18.66 22.90
CA ASP A 450 -1.47 19.70 23.89
C ASP A 450 -1.74 21.10 23.26
N TYR A 451 -2.00 21.15 21.93
CA TYR A 451 -2.39 22.37 21.22
C TYR A 451 -3.76 22.25 20.54
#